data_aa249779e1d5b77ff937554edfd33a17
#
_entry.id   aa249779e1d5b77ff937554edfd33a17
#
_cell.length_a   1.000
_cell.length_b   1.000
_cell.length_c   1.000
_cell.angle_alpha   90.00
_cell.angle_beta   90.00
_cell.angle_gamma   90.00
#
_symmetry.space_group_name_H-M   'P 1'
#
loop_
_entity.id
_entity.type
_entity.pdbx_description
1 polymer ?
#
loop_
_entity_poly.entity_id
_entity_poly.type
_entity_poly.pdbx_seq_one_letter_code
_entity_poly.pdbx_strand_id
1 'polypeptide(L)'
;VRKFPSSESSQGGGLGAFFAWLPVVAVAYFLLAKLGLQLASIHPSASPIWPPTGLAFATVILGGVRFFPAILVGAFAANAVTAGTLETSAAIAVGNTLEGVVGGYLITRWCGGAQAFETPARIAKFAIVCAGLPTMISATVGVATLYVAGLAIEPNLAPIWITWWLGDTAG
;
A
#
# COMPACT_ATOMS: atom_id res chain seq x y z
N VAL A 1 42.62 22.08 21.27
CA VAL A 1 41.53 21.17 21.60
C VAL A 1 40.21 21.82 21.13
N ARG A 2 39.67 21.42 19.98
CA ARG A 2 38.36 21.88 19.50
C ARG A 2 37.29 21.03 20.18
N LYS A 3 36.43 21.65 21.00
CA LYS A 3 35.19 21.03 21.50
C LYS A 3 34.24 20.82 20.32
N PHE A 4 33.83 19.58 20.10
CA PHE A 4 32.70 19.26 19.23
C PHE A 4 31.40 19.72 19.91
N PRO A 5 30.47 20.36 19.18
CA PRO A 5 29.17 20.70 19.75
C PRO A 5 28.37 19.41 20.02
N SER A 6 27.80 19.37 21.22
CA SER A 6 26.96 18.26 21.70
C SER A 6 25.70 18.14 20.85
N SER A 7 25.41 16.91 20.39
CA SER A 7 24.32 16.51 19.47
C SER A 7 22.95 16.33 20.17
N GLU A 8 22.55 17.26 21.05
CA GLU A 8 21.31 17.09 21.85
C GLU A 8 20.04 17.75 21.31
N SER A 9 20.07 18.42 20.14
CA SER A 9 18.88 19.16 19.65
C SER A 9 18.12 18.54 18.49
N SER A 10 18.44 17.32 18.05
CA SER A 10 17.87 16.71 16.82
C SER A 10 16.71 15.73 17.04
N GLN A 11 16.45 15.26 18.25
CA GLN A 11 15.45 14.21 18.49
C GLN A 11 14.00 14.69 18.57
N GLY A 12 13.76 15.93 18.97
CA GLY A 12 12.39 16.47 19.08
C GLY A 12 11.72 16.77 17.74
N GLY A 13 12.50 17.17 16.72
CA GLY A 13 11.98 17.48 15.40
C GLY A 13 11.50 16.26 14.61
N GLY A 14 12.13 15.12 14.82
CA GLY A 14 11.79 13.88 14.09
C GLY A 14 10.45 13.27 14.46
N LEU A 15 10.09 13.27 15.73
CA LEU A 15 8.82 12.73 16.22
C LEU A 15 7.63 13.63 15.84
N GLY A 16 7.76 14.94 16.01
CA GLY A 16 6.71 15.89 15.60
C GLY A 16 6.42 15.82 14.10
N ALA A 17 7.47 15.79 13.28
CA ALA A 17 7.33 15.62 11.83
C ALA A 17 6.67 14.28 11.49
N PHE A 18 7.04 13.17 12.13
CA PHE A 18 6.41 11.89 11.93
C PHE A 18 4.90 11.94 12.17
N PHE A 19 4.45 12.45 13.31
CA PHE A 19 3.02 12.55 13.62
C PHE A 19 2.28 13.50 12.67
N ALA A 20 2.92 14.55 12.17
CA ALA A 20 2.34 15.44 11.18
C ALA A 20 2.14 14.78 9.82
N TRP A 21 3.02 13.86 9.42
CA TRP A 21 2.92 13.15 8.15
C TRP A 21 1.91 12.00 8.14
N LEU A 22 1.55 11.42 9.29
CA LEU A 22 0.57 10.32 9.34
C LEU A 22 -0.78 10.69 8.70
N PRO A 23 -1.44 11.81 9.10
CA PRO A 23 -2.71 12.18 8.46
C PRO A 23 -2.55 12.56 6.99
N VAL A 24 -1.43 13.15 6.60
CA VAL A 24 -1.16 13.49 5.19
C VAL A 24 -1.11 12.25 4.33
N VAL A 25 -0.38 11.23 4.76
CA VAL A 25 -0.29 9.95 4.05
C VAL A 25 -1.65 9.24 4.02
N ALA A 26 -2.40 9.22 5.13
CA ALA A 26 -3.71 8.58 5.18
C ALA A 26 -4.71 9.26 4.23
N VAL A 27 -4.75 10.58 4.20
CA VAL A 27 -5.61 11.35 3.28
C VAL A 27 -5.18 11.16 1.83
N ALA A 28 -3.88 11.21 1.53
CA ALA A 28 -3.36 10.96 0.20
C ALA A 28 -3.74 9.55 -0.30
N TYR A 29 -3.56 8.53 0.56
CA TYR A 29 -3.97 7.16 0.27
C TYR A 29 -5.47 7.10 -0.05
N PHE A 30 -6.31 7.67 0.80
CA PHE A 30 -7.76 7.72 0.61
C PHE A 30 -8.15 8.36 -0.73
N LEU A 31 -7.58 9.53 -1.07
CA LEU A 31 -7.89 10.24 -2.30
C LEU A 31 -7.45 9.46 -3.54
N LEU A 32 -6.25 8.87 -3.53
CA LEU A 32 -5.76 8.01 -4.60
C LEU A 32 -6.62 6.75 -4.76
N ALA A 33 -7.07 6.14 -3.64
CA ALA A 33 -7.97 5.01 -3.66
C ALA A 33 -9.32 5.38 -4.29
N LYS A 34 -9.89 6.52 -3.94
CA LYS A 34 -11.15 7.00 -4.55
C LYS A 34 -11.00 7.25 -6.05
N LEU A 35 -9.85 7.76 -6.50
CA LEU A 35 -9.56 7.91 -7.94
C LEU A 35 -9.45 6.53 -8.62
N GLY A 36 -8.71 5.59 -8.03
CA GLY A 36 -8.59 4.23 -8.58
C GLY A 36 -9.95 3.53 -8.70
N LEU A 37 -10.79 3.63 -7.67
CA LEU A 37 -12.12 2.99 -7.68
C LEU A 37 -13.08 3.55 -8.73
N GLN A 38 -12.85 4.75 -9.28
CA GLN A 38 -13.63 5.24 -10.42
C GLN A 38 -13.42 4.40 -11.68
N LEU A 39 -12.34 3.63 -11.75
CA LEU A 39 -12.02 2.72 -12.86
C LEU A 39 -12.50 1.28 -12.60
N ALA A 40 -13.12 1.02 -11.45
CA ALA A 40 -13.63 -0.29 -11.09
C ALA A 40 -14.77 -0.71 -12.03
N SER A 41 -14.62 -1.83 -12.73
CA SER A 41 -15.56 -2.30 -13.76
C SER A 41 -16.09 -3.70 -13.52
N ILE A 42 -15.32 -4.58 -12.88
CA ILE A 42 -15.68 -5.98 -12.62
C ILE A 42 -16.31 -6.13 -11.23
N HIS A 43 -15.78 -5.41 -10.25
CA HIS A 43 -16.29 -5.39 -8.87
C HIS A 43 -16.02 -4.01 -8.26
N PRO A 44 -16.92 -3.45 -7.44
CA PRO A 44 -16.73 -2.10 -6.86
C PRO A 44 -15.45 -1.91 -6.05
N SER A 45 -14.88 -3.00 -5.52
CA SER A 45 -13.64 -2.99 -4.75
C SER A 45 -12.39 -3.38 -5.54
N ALA A 46 -12.50 -3.69 -6.84
CA ALA A 46 -11.38 -4.14 -7.68
C ALA A 46 -11.17 -3.18 -8.86
N SER A 47 -10.05 -2.47 -8.85
CA SER A 47 -9.66 -1.51 -9.89
C SER A 47 -8.50 -2.05 -10.73
N PRO A 48 -8.50 -1.81 -12.06
CA PRO A 48 -7.38 -2.18 -12.92
C PRO A 48 -6.12 -1.32 -12.74
N ILE A 49 -6.21 -0.20 -12.02
CA ILE A 49 -5.09 0.67 -11.65
C ILE A 49 -5.30 1.12 -10.21
N TRP A 50 -4.35 0.81 -9.33
CA TRP A 50 -4.45 1.11 -7.90
C TRP A 50 -3.28 1.96 -7.40
N PRO A 51 -3.28 3.29 -7.63
CA PRO A 51 -2.20 4.19 -7.26
C PRO A 51 -1.82 4.17 -5.76
N PRO A 52 -2.71 3.80 -4.81
CA PRO A 52 -2.33 3.68 -3.41
C PRO A 52 -1.19 2.70 -3.13
N THR A 53 -1.00 1.64 -3.96
CA THR A 53 0.13 0.71 -3.80
C THR A 53 1.47 1.40 -3.95
N GLY A 54 1.65 2.22 -5.01
CA GLY A 54 2.87 3.01 -5.18
C GLY A 54 3.11 3.99 -4.04
N LEU A 55 2.05 4.67 -3.55
CA LEU A 55 2.16 5.53 -2.37
C LEU A 55 2.58 4.74 -1.12
N ALA A 56 2.00 3.56 -0.89
CA ALA A 56 2.34 2.71 0.24
C ALA A 56 3.81 2.26 0.20
N PHE A 57 4.28 1.79 -0.96
CA PHE A 57 5.69 1.41 -1.15
C PHE A 57 6.61 2.61 -0.92
N ALA A 58 6.35 3.76 -1.55
CA ALA A 58 7.14 4.97 -1.38
C ALA A 58 7.18 5.41 0.10
N THR A 59 6.05 5.36 0.79
CA THR A 59 5.95 5.72 2.21
C THR A 59 6.81 4.80 3.09
N VAL A 60 6.77 3.49 2.85
CA VAL A 60 7.58 2.53 3.62
C VAL A 60 9.08 2.65 3.28
N ILE A 61 9.43 2.88 2.01
CA ILE A 61 10.83 3.05 1.58
C ILE A 61 11.45 4.30 2.21
N LEU A 62 10.73 5.42 2.20
CA LEU A 62 11.25 6.72 2.62
C LEU A 62 11.06 6.98 4.13
N GLY A 63 9.93 6.56 4.67
CA GLY A 63 9.54 6.83 6.05
C GLY A 63 9.71 5.64 7.00
N GLY A 64 9.86 4.45 6.45
CA GLY A 64 9.95 3.19 7.19
C GLY A 64 8.60 2.56 7.50
N VAL A 65 8.65 1.31 7.97
CA VAL A 65 7.45 0.52 8.29
C VAL A 65 6.54 1.18 9.34
N ARG A 66 7.07 2.06 10.16
CA ARG A 66 6.32 2.82 11.19
C ARG A 66 5.13 3.63 10.63
N PHE A 67 5.09 3.86 9.32
CA PHE A 67 3.98 4.55 8.66
C PHE A 67 2.80 3.63 8.33
N PHE A 68 2.87 2.31 8.64
CA PHE A 68 1.76 1.37 8.38
C PHE A 68 0.40 1.84 8.92
N PRO A 69 0.29 2.57 10.07
CA PRO A 69 -1.02 3.00 10.56
C PRO A 69 -1.70 4.00 9.62
N ALA A 70 -0.91 4.86 8.93
CA ALA A 70 -1.46 5.80 7.97
C ALA A 70 -2.01 5.07 6.72
N ILE A 71 -1.30 4.04 6.23
CA ILE A 71 -1.77 3.19 5.14
C ILE A 71 -3.05 2.47 5.55
N LEU A 72 -3.08 1.87 6.75
CA LEU A 72 -4.22 1.13 7.28
C LEU A 72 -5.47 2.03 7.38
N VAL A 73 -5.32 3.22 7.95
CA VAL A 73 -6.44 4.17 8.12
C VAL A 73 -6.93 4.66 6.76
N GLY A 74 -6.04 5.02 5.83
CA GLY A 74 -6.41 5.46 4.49
C GLY A 74 -7.13 4.37 3.69
N ALA A 75 -6.62 3.14 3.74
CA ALA A 75 -7.22 1.99 3.08
C ALA A 75 -8.59 1.63 3.70
N PHE A 76 -8.69 1.62 5.04
CA PHE A 76 -9.95 1.38 5.73
C PHE A 76 -11.00 2.43 5.35
N ALA A 77 -10.66 3.71 5.45
CA ALA A 77 -11.58 4.79 5.11
C ALA A 77 -12.08 4.70 3.65
N ALA A 78 -11.18 4.39 2.70
CA ALA A 78 -11.56 4.24 1.31
C ALA A 78 -12.55 3.09 1.08
N ASN A 79 -12.33 1.94 1.72
CA ASN A 79 -13.21 0.79 1.60
C ASN A 79 -14.53 1.00 2.35
N ALA A 80 -14.52 1.60 3.54
CA ALA A 80 -15.71 1.85 4.36
C ALA A 80 -16.74 2.76 3.67
N VAL A 81 -16.31 3.62 2.74
CA VAL A 81 -17.19 4.49 1.95
C VAL A 81 -17.39 3.99 0.51
N THR A 82 -17.07 2.74 0.22
CA THR A 82 -17.21 2.17 -1.13
C THR A 82 -18.32 1.12 -1.17
N ALA A 83 -18.04 -0.10 -0.73
CA ALA A 83 -18.99 -1.20 -0.72
C ALA A 83 -18.60 -2.22 0.35
N GLY A 84 -19.59 -2.93 0.89
CA GLY A 84 -19.38 -3.93 1.92
C GLY A 84 -19.69 -3.43 3.33
N THR A 85 -19.14 -4.14 4.32
CA THR A 85 -19.32 -3.85 5.75
C THR A 85 -18.04 -3.24 6.34
N LEU A 86 -18.09 -2.80 7.60
CA LEU A 86 -16.90 -2.33 8.30
C LEU A 86 -15.88 -3.46 8.49
N GLU A 87 -16.34 -4.70 8.68
CA GLU A 87 -15.49 -5.87 8.83
C GLU A 87 -14.74 -6.19 7.52
N THR A 88 -15.44 -6.18 6.39
CA THR A 88 -14.80 -6.38 5.08
C THR A 88 -13.82 -5.24 4.75
N SER A 89 -14.18 -4.01 5.09
CA SER A 89 -13.31 -2.86 4.93
C SER A 89 -12.04 -2.96 5.77
N ALA A 90 -12.15 -3.44 7.01
CA ALA A 90 -11.00 -3.67 7.88
C ALA A 90 -10.09 -4.79 7.35
N ALA A 91 -10.67 -5.91 6.91
CA ALA A 91 -9.91 -7.03 6.38
C ALA A 91 -9.15 -6.65 5.08
N ILE A 92 -9.81 -5.95 4.15
CA ILE A 92 -9.19 -5.44 2.93
C ILE A 92 -8.07 -4.44 3.26
N ALA A 93 -8.30 -3.54 4.22
CA ALA A 93 -7.28 -2.57 4.66
C ALA A 93 -6.05 -3.25 5.27
N VAL A 94 -6.22 -4.35 5.99
CA VAL A 94 -5.11 -5.18 6.48
C VAL A 94 -4.34 -5.77 5.30
N GLY A 95 -5.01 -6.32 4.29
CA GLY A 95 -4.39 -6.84 3.06
C GLY A 95 -3.52 -5.80 2.36
N ASN A 96 -4.08 -4.61 2.09
CA ASN A 96 -3.37 -3.50 1.47
C ASN A 96 -2.18 -3.00 2.33
N THR A 97 -2.33 -3.02 3.64
CA THR A 97 -1.25 -2.62 4.56
C THR A 97 -0.11 -3.63 4.55
N LEU A 98 -0.43 -4.92 4.60
CA LEU A 98 0.57 -6.00 4.52
C LEU A 98 1.33 -5.94 3.19
N GLU A 99 0.62 -5.75 2.08
CA GLU A 99 1.23 -5.51 0.77
C GLU A 99 2.23 -4.36 0.83
N GLY A 100 1.81 -3.19 1.32
CA GLY A 100 2.65 -1.99 1.42
C GLY A 100 3.91 -2.23 2.26
N VAL A 101 3.76 -2.88 3.41
CA VAL A 101 4.86 -3.18 4.34
C VAL A 101 5.82 -4.21 3.74
N VAL A 102 5.30 -5.32 3.23
CA VAL A 102 6.12 -6.39 2.63
C VAL A 102 6.81 -5.90 1.37
N GLY A 103 6.09 -5.19 0.49
CA GLY A 103 6.65 -4.63 -0.74
C GLY A 103 7.75 -3.61 -0.45
N GLY A 104 7.48 -2.63 0.40
CA GLY A 104 8.48 -1.64 0.81
C GLY A 104 9.72 -2.27 1.46
N TYR A 105 9.53 -3.33 2.28
CA TYR A 105 10.63 -4.11 2.84
C TYR A 105 11.46 -4.82 1.74
N LEU A 106 10.81 -5.52 0.81
CA LEU A 106 11.49 -6.24 -0.27
C LEU A 106 12.23 -5.27 -1.20
N ILE A 107 11.61 -4.14 -1.57
CA ILE A 107 12.24 -3.11 -2.39
C ILE A 107 13.48 -2.57 -1.68
N THR A 108 13.39 -2.27 -0.39
CA THR A 108 14.53 -1.79 0.40
C THR A 108 15.63 -2.83 0.45
N ARG A 109 15.30 -4.09 0.72
CA ARG A 109 16.26 -5.18 0.96
C ARG A 109 16.92 -5.69 -0.32
N TRP A 110 16.17 -5.74 -1.43
CA TRP A 110 16.61 -6.43 -2.65
C TRP A 110 16.86 -5.51 -3.84
N CYS A 111 16.25 -4.31 -3.87
CA CYS A 111 16.39 -3.37 -4.98
C CYS A 111 17.18 -2.10 -4.62
N GLY A 112 17.57 -1.95 -3.35
CA GLY A 112 18.30 -0.78 -2.87
C GLY A 112 17.42 0.39 -2.41
N GLY A 113 16.16 0.13 -2.09
CA GLY A 113 15.24 1.15 -1.56
C GLY A 113 14.98 2.27 -2.55
N ALA A 114 15.30 3.51 -2.17
CA ALA A 114 15.14 4.69 -3.03
C ALA A 114 15.95 4.63 -4.33
N GLN A 115 17.00 3.81 -4.38
CA GLN A 115 17.85 3.63 -5.58
C GLN A 115 17.35 2.49 -6.50
N ALA A 116 16.14 1.97 -6.28
CA ALA A 116 15.59 0.87 -7.06
C ALA A 116 15.49 1.17 -8.57
N PHE A 117 15.45 2.45 -8.94
CA PHE A 117 15.29 2.91 -10.32
C PHE A 117 16.59 3.38 -10.99
N GLU A 118 17.76 3.26 -10.33
CA GLU A 118 19.04 3.74 -10.88
C GLU A 118 19.65 2.83 -11.95
N THR A 119 19.32 1.54 -11.98
CA THR A 119 19.87 0.60 -12.95
C THR A 119 18.80 -0.31 -13.56
N PRO A 120 18.93 -0.71 -14.84
CA PRO A 120 17.97 -1.61 -15.49
C PRO A 120 17.75 -2.93 -14.74
N ALA A 121 18.81 -3.50 -14.14
CA ALA A 121 18.71 -4.74 -13.36
C ALA A 121 17.87 -4.57 -12.09
N ARG A 122 17.99 -3.43 -11.39
CA ARG A 122 17.17 -3.11 -10.20
C ARG A 122 15.72 -2.83 -10.59
N ILE A 123 15.48 -2.13 -11.71
CA ILE A 123 14.14 -1.89 -12.25
C ILE A 123 13.45 -3.21 -12.60
N ALA A 124 14.13 -4.11 -13.32
CA ALA A 124 13.58 -5.42 -13.65
C ALA A 124 13.27 -6.24 -12.39
N LYS A 125 14.15 -6.20 -11.39
CA LYS A 125 13.95 -6.87 -10.11
C LYS A 125 12.79 -6.25 -9.32
N PHE A 126 12.65 -4.93 -9.32
CA PHE A 126 11.52 -4.23 -8.75
C PHE A 126 10.21 -4.69 -9.40
N ALA A 127 10.13 -4.66 -10.73
CA ALA A 127 8.90 -5.01 -11.45
C ALA A 127 8.47 -6.47 -11.20
N ILE A 128 9.41 -7.43 -11.25
CA ILE A 128 9.09 -8.86 -11.15
C ILE A 128 8.85 -9.29 -9.70
N VAL A 129 9.75 -8.90 -8.79
CA VAL A 129 9.76 -9.45 -7.41
C VAL A 129 9.00 -8.54 -6.46
N CYS A 130 9.22 -7.25 -6.57
CA CYS A 130 8.73 -6.29 -5.56
C CYS A 130 7.35 -5.73 -5.90
N ALA A 131 7.01 -5.59 -7.17
CA ALA A 131 5.66 -5.22 -7.57
C ALA A 131 4.74 -6.45 -7.67
N GLY A 132 5.20 -7.54 -8.28
CA GLY A 132 4.36 -8.71 -8.54
C GLY A 132 4.02 -9.57 -7.32
N LEU A 133 4.97 -9.84 -6.43
CA LEU A 133 4.74 -10.77 -5.31
C LEU A 133 3.95 -10.18 -4.12
N PRO A 134 4.28 -8.98 -3.59
CA PRO A 134 3.52 -8.40 -2.49
C PRO A 134 2.08 -8.08 -2.83
N THR A 135 1.82 -7.67 -4.08
CA THR A 135 0.47 -7.34 -4.56
C THR A 135 -0.47 -8.55 -4.58
N MET A 136 0.08 -9.77 -4.68
CA MET A 136 -0.71 -10.99 -4.50
C MET A 136 -1.30 -11.12 -3.09
N ILE A 137 -0.67 -10.53 -2.08
CA ILE A 137 -1.17 -10.56 -0.68
C ILE A 137 -2.49 -9.79 -0.61
N SER A 138 -2.51 -8.56 -1.11
CA SER A 138 -3.70 -7.71 -1.13
C SER A 138 -4.83 -8.35 -1.94
N ALA A 139 -4.55 -8.78 -3.17
CA ALA A 139 -5.54 -9.45 -4.01
C ALA A 139 -6.13 -10.71 -3.35
N THR A 140 -5.28 -11.53 -2.71
CA THR A 140 -5.75 -12.76 -2.05
C THR A 140 -6.59 -12.46 -0.81
N VAL A 141 -6.14 -11.57 0.06
CA VAL A 141 -6.90 -11.16 1.25
C VAL A 141 -8.21 -10.49 0.83
N GLY A 142 -8.16 -9.59 -0.15
CA GLY A 142 -9.34 -8.86 -0.64
C GLY A 142 -10.40 -9.79 -1.19
N VAL A 143 -10.03 -10.66 -2.13
CA VAL A 143 -10.99 -11.60 -2.77
C VAL A 143 -11.51 -12.62 -1.77
N ALA A 144 -10.66 -13.17 -0.90
CA ALA A 144 -11.09 -14.08 0.16
C ALA A 144 -12.11 -13.39 1.10
N THR A 145 -11.87 -12.13 1.46
CA THR A 145 -12.79 -11.33 2.27
C THR A 145 -14.15 -11.16 1.58
N LEU A 146 -14.15 -10.79 0.31
CA LEU A 146 -15.38 -10.62 -0.47
C LEU A 146 -16.15 -11.94 -0.62
N TYR A 147 -15.44 -13.05 -0.83
CA TYR A 147 -16.05 -14.37 -0.93
C TYR A 147 -16.73 -14.81 0.37
N VAL A 148 -16.01 -14.72 1.49
CA VAL A 148 -16.53 -15.10 2.81
C VAL A 148 -17.72 -14.23 3.23
N ALA A 149 -17.71 -12.96 2.82
CA ALA A 149 -18.82 -12.03 3.09
C ALA A 149 -20.01 -12.20 2.12
N GLY A 150 -19.94 -13.10 1.12
CA GLY A 150 -20.98 -13.28 0.12
C GLY A 150 -21.10 -12.13 -0.89
N LEU A 151 -20.08 -11.26 -0.98
CA LEU A 151 -20.04 -10.11 -1.88
C LEU A 151 -19.40 -10.45 -3.24
N ALA A 152 -18.74 -11.59 -3.35
CA ALA A 152 -18.22 -12.16 -4.58
C ALA A 152 -18.54 -13.67 -4.61
N ILE A 153 -18.93 -14.18 -5.77
CA ILE A 153 -19.29 -15.58 -5.96
C ILE A 153 -18.49 -16.19 -7.12
N GLU A 154 -18.34 -17.52 -7.12
CA GLU A 154 -17.88 -18.21 -8.33
C GLU A 154 -18.91 -18.01 -9.46
N PRO A 155 -18.49 -17.81 -10.73
CA PRO A 155 -17.13 -17.93 -11.29
C PRO A 155 -16.31 -16.61 -11.27
N ASN A 156 -16.74 -15.56 -10.58
CA ASN A 156 -16.17 -14.22 -10.68
C ASN A 156 -14.88 -14.02 -9.86
N LEU A 157 -14.52 -14.96 -8.98
CA LEU A 157 -13.37 -14.81 -8.06
C LEU A 157 -12.05 -14.62 -8.80
N ALA A 158 -11.77 -15.44 -9.83
CA ALA A 158 -10.53 -15.33 -10.59
C ALA A 158 -10.44 -14.02 -11.39
N PRO A 159 -11.46 -13.56 -12.12
CA PRO A 159 -11.45 -12.24 -12.74
C PRO A 159 -11.24 -11.10 -11.75
N ILE A 160 -11.88 -11.11 -10.58
CA ILE A 160 -11.70 -10.09 -9.55
C ILE A 160 -10.27 -10.12 -9.03
N TRP A 161 -9.72 -11.30 -8.74
CA TRP A 161 -8.36 -11.46 -8.23
C TRP A 161 -7.31 -10.96 -9.23
N ILE A 162 -7.44 -11.34 -10.50
CA ILE A 162 -6.51 -10.90 -11.55
C ILE A 162 -6.57 -9.38 -11.73
N THR A 163 -7.79 -8.81 -11.77
CA THR A 163 -7.96 -7.35 -11.90
C THR A 163 -7.34 -6.60 -10.73
N TRP A 164 -7.55 -7.10 -9.51
CA TRP A 164 -6.98 -6.52 -8.30
C TRP A 164 -5.45 -6.59 -8.33
N TRP A 165 -4.91 -7.79 -8.53
CA TRP A 165 -3.46 -8.02 -8.60
C TRP A 165 -2.76 -7.17 -9.66
N LEU A 166 -3.31 -7.10 -10.87
CA LEU A 166 -2.78 -6.25 -11.94
C LEU A 166 -2.90 -4.76 -11.60
N GLY A 167 -4.00 -4.36 -10.97
CA GLY A 167 -4.21 -3.00 -10.52
C GLY A 167 -3.17 -2.55 -9.50
N ASP A 168 -2.91 -3.37 -8.49
CA ASP A 168 -1.89 -3.12 -7.48
C ASP A 168 -0.47 -3.13 -8.11
N THR A 169 -0.21 -4.04 -9.06
CA THR A 169 1.07 -4.11 -9.77
C THR A 169 1.33 -2.90 -10.67
N ALA A 170 0.26 -2.31 -11.22
CA ALA A 170 0.35 -1.14 -12.10
C ALA A 170 0.34 0.20 -11.35
N GLY A 171 -0.02 0.20 -10.08
CA GLY A 171 -0.08 1.39 -9.22
C GLY A 171 1.23 1.75 -8.60
#